data_2c149e53a1267a199f3dbdbe03080591
#
_entry.id   2c149e53a1267a199f3dbdbe03080591
#
_cell.length_a   1.000
_cell.length_b   1.000
_cell.length_c   1.000
_cell.angle_alpha   90.00
_cell.angle_beta   90.00
_cell.angle_gamma   90.00
#
_symmetry.space_group_name_H-M   'P 1'
#
loop_
_entity.id
_entity.type
_entity.pdbx_description
1 polymer ?
#
loop_
_entity_poly.entity_id
_entity_poly.type
_entity_poly.pdbx_seq_one_letter_code
_entity_poly.pdbx_strand_id
1 'polypeptide(L)'
;CGALAHHIGETNAARNTVRATLLAWGEEIRSGGVDAIVVNASGCGTMVKDYGHLVADDPELADIARQVSAMTRDISELLAELPLETIIDPAPEGRGAVTYHSACSLQHGQKIHDLPISLLRLAGYDVRQPLELHLCCGSAGVYNILQPEMAEGLKRRKLANLEKAGAPIVAAGN
;
A
#
# COMPACT_ATOMS: atom_id res chain seq x y z
N CYS A 1 5.09 -10.17 5.85
CA CYS A 1 4.50 -9.11 6.69
C CYS A 1 3.52 -9.63 7.76
N GLY A 2 3.00 -10.84 7.65
CA GLY A 2 2.05 -11.40 8.62
C GLY A 2 0.58 -10.97 8.48
N ALA A 3 0.26 -10.10 7.51
CA ALA A 3 -1.07 -9.51 7.35
C ALA A 3 -2.19 -10.57 7.19
N LEU A 4 -1.98 -11.57 6.34
CA LEU A 4 -3.02 -12.59 6.09
C LEU A 4 -3.37 -13.37 7.36
N ALA A 5 -2.35 -13.84 8.10
CA ALA A 5 -2.57 -14.55 9.36
C ALA A 5 -3.26 -13.64 10.38
N HIS A 6 -2.87 -12.37 10.46
CA HIS A 6 -3.48 -11.39 11.36
C HIS A 6 -4.98 -11.19 11.03
N HIS A 7 -5.32 -11.01 9.75
CA HIS A 7 -6.69 -10.73 9.32
C HIS A 7 -7.66 -11.92 9.49
N ILE A 8 -7.16 -13.15 9.55
CA ILE A 8 -7.99 -14.34 9.83
C ILE A 8 -7.98 -14.76 11.30
N GLY A 9 -7.35 -13.98 12.19
CA GLY A 9 -7.30 -14.24 13.62
C GLY A 9 -6.22 -15.23 14.09
N GLU A 10 -5.33 -15.65 13.18
CA GLU A 10 -4.18 -16.52 13.51
C GLU A 10 -3.07 -15.70 14.18
N THR A 11 -3.38 -15.17 15.37
CA THR A 11 -2.54 -14.19 16.07
C THR A 11 -1.12 -14.70 16.32
N ASN A 12 -0.96 -15.96 16.73
CA ASN A 12 0.36 -16.52 17.00
C ASN A 12 1.22 -16.64 15.72
N ALA A 13 0.63 -17.08 14.62
CA ALA A 13 1.31 -17.18 13.33
C ALA A 13 1.70 -15.78 12.80
N ALA A 14 0.82 -14.80 12.98
CA ALA A 14 1.09 -13.40 12.65
C ALA A 14 2.26 -12.85 13.48
N ARG A 15 2.23 -12.99 14.80
CA ARG A 15 3.29 -12.52 15.70
C ARG A 15 4.63 -13.19 15.40
N ASN A 16 4.66 -14.49 15.12
CA ASN A 16 5.89 -15.20 14.74
C ASN A 16 6.48 -14.64 13.45
N THR A 17 5.65 -14.34 12.45
CA THR A 17 6.09 -13.72 11.19
C THR A 17 6.64 -12.31 11.44
N VAL A 18 5.93 -11.49 12.22
CA VAL A 18 6.36 -10.14 12.60
C VAL A 18 7.70 -10.20 13.35
N ARG A 19 7.83 -11.08 14.34
CA ARG A 19 9.08 -11.28 15.09
C ARG A 19 10.26 -11.62 14.18
N ALA A 20 10.09 -12.59 13.29
CA ALA A 20 11.14 -13.00 12.36
C ALA A 20 11.57 -11.83 11.44
N THR A 21 10.60 -11.06 10.94
CA THR A 21 10.85 -9.88 10.10
C THR A 21 11.59 -8.80 10.89
N LEU A 22 11.16 -8.50 12.12
CA LEU A 22 11.78 -7.47 12.95
C LEU A 22 13.23 -7.82 13.35
N LEU A 23 13.50 -9.09 13.64
CA LEU A 23 14.86 -9.54 13.96
C LEU A 23 15.79 -9.38 12.76
N ALA A 24 15.36 -9.83 11.58
CA ALA A 24 16.16 -9.74 10.36
C ALA A 24 16.39 -8.26 9.94
N TRP A 25 15.36 -7.45 9.90
CA TRP A 25 15.51 -6.04 9.52
C TRP A 25 16.23 -5.22 10.60
N GLY A 26 16.03 -5.56 11.87
CA GLY A 26 16.74 -4.92 12.98
C GLY A 26 18.25 -5.12 12.92
N GLU A 27 18.71 -6.25 12.41
CA GLU A 27 20.15 -6.50 12.17
C GLU A 27 20.69 -5.57 11.08
N GLU A 28 19.98 -5.46 9.93
CA GLU A 28 20.34 -4.57 8.83
C GLU A 28 20.34 -3.09 9.25
N ILE A 29 19.32 -2.67 10.00
CA ILE A 29 19.20 -1.28 10.50
C ILE A 29 20.35 -0.95 11.43
N ARG A 30 20.70 -1.86 12.37
CA ARG A 30 21.82 -1.65 13.29
C ARG A 30 23.19 -1.62 12.61
N SER A 31 23.33 -2.32 11.48
CA SER A 31 24.55 -2.26 10.67
C SER A 31 24.71 -0.92 9.92
N GLY A 32 23.70 -0.06 9.96
CA GLY A 32 23.72 1.28 9.36
C GLY A 32 23.48 1.31 7.85
N GLY A 33 22.92 0.23 7.27
CA GLY A 33 22.73 0.08 5.84
C GLY A 33 21.34 0.43 5.30
N VAL A 34 20.40 0.91 6.14
CA VAL A 34 19.00 1.11 5.73
C VAL A 34 18.55 2.54 6.05
N ASP A 35 18.21 3.32 5.03
CA ASP A 35 17.63 4.66 5.16
C ASP A 35 16.10 4.62 5.24
N ALA A 36 15.46 3.70 4.50
CA ALA A 36 14.02 3.51 4.48
C ALA A 36 13.64 2.06 4.14
N ILE A 37 12.48 1.63 4.60
CA ILE A 37 11.85 0.35 4.23
C ILE A 37 10.73 0.66 3.27
N VAL A 38 10.92 0.34 1.99
CA VAL A 38 9.95 0.67 0.93
C VAL A 38 9.03 -0.51 0.68
N VAL A 39 7.72 -0.27 0.73
CA VAL A 39 6.71 -1.28 0.44
C VAL A 39 5.83 -0.79 -0.71
N ASN A 40 5.75 -1.59 -1.78
CA ASN A 40 4.94 -1.28 -2.97
C ASN A 40 3.58 -1.99 -2.99
N ALA A 41 3.27 -2.75 -1.96
CA ALA A 41 1.98 -3.43 -1.77
C ALA A 41 1.27 -2.82 -0.56
N SER A 42 0.23 -2.04 -0.81
CA SER A 42 -0.44 -1.22 0.21
C SER A 42 -0.92 -1.98 1.44
N GLY A 43 -1.43 -3.21 1.26
CA GLY A 43 -1.84 -4.08 2.39
C GLY A 43 -0.67 -4.50 3.28
N CYS A 44 0.47 -4.84 2.69
CA CYS A 44 1.69 -5.13 3.43
C CYS A 44 2.24 -3.86 4.11
N GLY A 45 2.23 -2.73 3.41
CA GLY A 45 2.68 -1.45 3.96
C GLY A 45 1.89 -1.02 5.19
N THR A 46 0.57 -1.15 5.15
CA THR A 46 -0.30 -0.90 6.30
C THR A 46 0.11 -1.76 7.50
N MET A 47 0.30 -3.07 7.28
CA MET A 47 0.69 -3.99 8.35
C MET A 47 2.07 -3.66 8.93
N VAL A 48 3.05 -3.34 8.10
CA VAL A 48 4.42 -3.03 8.57
C VAL A 48 4.46 -1.70 9.32
N LYS A 49 3.72 -0.69 8.87
CA LYS A 49 3.57 0.58 9.58
C LYS A 49 2.91 0.41 10.96
N ASP A 50 2.15 -0.67 11.16
CA ASP A 50 1.47 -0.98 12.43
C ASP A 50 2.26 -1.92 13.35
N TYR A 51 3.45 -2.38 12.97
CA TYR A 51 4.26 -3.29 13.78
C TYR A 51 4.53 -2.76 15.19
N GLY A 52 4.79 -1.44 15.32
CA GLY A 52 5.02 -0.81 16.61
C GLY A 52 3.84 -0.93 17.57
N HIS A 53 2.61 -1.00 17.05
CA HIS A 53 1.40 -1.26 17.84
C HIS A 53 1.20 -2.75 18.12
N LEU A 54 1.39 -3.60 17.12
CA LEU A 54 1.14 -5.05 17.19
C LEU A 54 1.99 -5.78 18.24
N VAL A 55 3.19 -5.30 18.50
CA VAL A 55 4.11 -5.90 19.48
C VAL A 55 4.51 -4.90 20.57
N ALA A 56 3.66 -3.92 20.85
CA ALA A 56 3.92 -2.91 21.88
C ALA A 56 4.10 -3.50 23.30
N ASP A 57 3.52 -4.66 23.54
CA ASP A 57 3.59 -5.44 24.77
C ASP A 57 4.84 -6.36 24.86
N ASP A 58 5.63 -6.48 23.83
CA ASP A 58 6.84 -7.29 23.78
C ASP A 58 8.09 -6.42 24.03
N PRO A 59 8.72 -6.51 25.22
CA PRO A 59 9.86 -5.65 25.57
C PRO A 59 11.11 -5.90 24.71
N GLU A 60 11.23 -7.05 24.06
CA GLU A 60 12.36 -7.34 23.17
C GLU A 60 12.16 -6.73 21.78
N LEU A 61 10.91 -6.56 21.37
CA LEU A 61 10.57 -6.15 19.99
C LEU A 61 10.02 -4.73 19.88
N ALA A 62 9.49 -4.17 20.95
CA ALA A 62 8.76 -2.89 20.90
C ALA A 62 9.60 -1.74 20.30
N ASP A 63 10.88 -1.64 20.66
CA ASP A 63 11.73 -0.55 20.18
C ASP A 63 12.06 -0.70 18.69
N ILE A 64 12.49 -1.87 18.27
CA ILE A 64 12.79 -2.12 16.85
C ILE A 64 11.52 -2.06 15.99
N ALA A 65 10.39 -2.49 16.51
CA ALA A 65 9.11 -2.39 15.81
C ALA A 65 8.69 -0.93 15.56
N ARG A 66 8.83 -0.05 16.55
CA ARG A 66 8.59 1.39 16.38
C ARG A 66 9.54 2.00 15.34
N GLN A 67 10.81 1.61 15.35
CA GLN A 67 11.79 2.08 14.38
C GLN A 67 11.44 1.61 12.97
N VAL A 68 11.14 0.33 12.78
CA VAL A 68 10.70 -0.24 11.49
C VAL A 68 9.44 0.45 10.98
N SER A 69 8.43 0.64 11.85
CA SER A 69 7.20 1.36 11.48
C SER A 69 7.49 2.80 11.02
N ALA A 70 8.36 3.53 11.74
CA ALA A 70 8.74 4.90 11.40
C ALA A 70 9.56 5.03 10.12
N MET A 71 10.36 4.02 9.77
CA MET A 71 11.17 3.97 8.55
C MET A 71 10.39 3.47 7.35
N THR A 72 9.20 2.89 7.56
CA THR A 72 8.40 2.32 6.47
C THR A 72 7.73 3.40 5.64
N ARG A 73 7.90 3.31 4.33
CA ARG A 73 7.31 4.19 3.33
C ARG A 73 6.57 3.38 2.27
N ASP A 74 5.40 3.84 1.86
CA ASP A 74 4.87 3.43 0.56
C ASP A 74 5.77 3.96 -0.55
N ILE A 75 5.85 3.27 -1.67
CA ILE A 75 6.66 3.73 -2.80
C ILE A 75 6.29 5.15 -3.25
N SER A 76 5.02 5.53 -3.14
CA SER A 76 4.57 6.87 -3.50
C SER A 76 5.05 7.93 -2.52
N GLU A 77 5.19 7.61 -1.23
CA GLU A 77 5.77 8.51 -0.23
C GLU A 77 7.26 8.75 -0.53
N LEU A 78 8.02 7.67 -0.76
CA LEU A 78 9.44 7.79 -1.09
C LEU A 78 9.65 8.60 -2.37
N LEU A 79 8.91 8.29 -3.43
CA LEU A 79 9.04 9.03 -4.70
C LEU A 79 8.70 10.51 -4.53
N ALA A 80 7.74 10.87 -3.70
CA ALA A 80 7.40 12.27 -3.45
C ALA A 80 8.48 13.04 -2.68
N GLU A 81 9.38 12.35 -1.96
CA GLU A 81 10.52 12.95 -1.25
C GLU A 81 11.73 13.18 -2.19
N LEU A 82 11.73 12.59 -3.38
CA LEU A 82 12.83 12.69 -4.34
C LEU A 82 12.60 13.86 -5.31
N PRO A 83 13.67 14.49 -5.82
CA PRO A 83 13.57 15.56 -6.82
C PRO A 83 13.28 14.97 -8.21
N LEU A 84 12.13 14.35 -8.40
CA LEU A 84 11.77 13.61 -9.62
C LEU A 84 11.83 14.46 -10.89
N GLU A 85 11.54 15.76 -10.79
CA GLU A 85 11.62 16.71 -11.91
C GLU A 85 13.01 16.79 -12.51
N THR A 86 14.05 16.44 -11.72
CA THR A 86 15.44 16.42 -12.19
C THR A 86 15.93 15.05 -12.65
N ILE A 87 15.18 13.98 -12.29
CA ILE A 87 15.56 12.58 -12.53
C ILE A 87 14.78 12.02 -13.72
N ILE A 88 13.53 12.47 -13.88
CA ILE A 88 12.65 11.99 -14.96
C ILE A 88 12.74 12.98 -16.11
N ASP A 89 13.07 12.48 -17.31
CA ASP A 89 12.93 13.27 -18.52
C ASP A 89 11.49 13.80 -18.65
N PRO A 90 11.30 15.08 -19.05
CA PRO A 90 9.96 15.61 -19.23
C PRO A 90 9.16 14.66 -20.09
N ALA A 91 8.04 14.20 -19.55
CA ALA A 91 7.20 13.25 -20.27
C ALA A 91 6.79 13.85 -21.61
N PRO A 92 6.95 13.13 -22.73
CA PRO A 92 6.41 13.58 -23.98
C PRO A 92 4.91 13.86 -23.80
N GLU A 93 4.43 14.98 -24.33
CA GLU A 93 3.03 15.34 -24.29
C GLU A 93 2.17 14.13 -24.72
N GLY A 94 1.25 13.70 -23.88
CA GLY A 94 0.23 12.75 -24.26
C GLY A 94 0.53 11.26 -24.03
N ARG A 95 0.98 10.84 -22.85
CA ARG A 95 1.00 9.39 -22.47
C ARG A 95 -0.39 8.76 -22.43
N GLY A 96 -1.45 9.56 -22.62
CA GLY A 96 -2.83 9.08 -22.63
C GLY A 96 -3.48 9.07 -21.25
N ALA A 97 -4.72 8.58 -21.20
CA ALA A 97 -5.51 8.53 -19.99
C ALA A 97 -5.26 7.27 -19.17
N VAL A 98 -5.24 7.42 -17.84
CA VAL A 98 -5.17 6.33 -16.87
C VAL A 98 -6.25 6.54 -15.80
N THR A 99 -7.00 5.50 -15.46
CA THR A 99 -7.90 5.53 -14.31
C THR A 99 -7.14 5.04 -13.09
N TYR A 100 -7.03 5.87 -12.04
CA TYR A 100 -6.38 5.47 -10.80
C TYR A 100 -7.38 4.82 -9.85
N HIS A 101 -7.13 3.55 -9.50
CA HIS A 101 -7.83 2.85 -8.43
C HIS A 101 -7.07 3.01 -7.12
N SER A 102 -7.61 3.83 -6.22
CA SER A 102 -7.06 3.97 -4.86
C SER A 102 -7.35 2.72 -4.04
N ALA A 103 -6.31 1.96 -3.69
CA ALA A 103 -6.45 0.80 -2.83
C ALA A 103 -6.94 1.21 -1.43
N CYS A 104 -7.90 0.46 -0.85
CA CYS A 104 -8.49 0.80 0.43
C CYS A 104 -7.46 0.81 1.58
N SER A 105 -6.49 -0.11 1.56
CA SER A 105 -5.37 -0.13 2.51
C SER A 105 -4.47 1.10 2.39
N LEU A 106 -4.29 1.65 1.18
CA LEU A 106 -3.51 2.86 0.97
C LEU A 106 -4.27 4.09 1.47
N GLN A 107 -5.51 4.30 0.98
CA GLN A 107 -6.27 5.50 1.31
C GLN A 107 -6.80 5.53 2.75
N HIS A 108 -7.27 4.41 3.30
CA HIS A 108 -7.85 4.35 4.63
C HIS A 108 -6.85 3.89 5.69
N GLY A 109 -6.02 2.91 5.38
CA GLY A 109 -5.00 2.38 6.28
C GLY A 109 -3.82 3.33 6.44
N GLN A 110 -3.19 3.72 5.34
CA GLN A 110 -2.00 4.58 5.36
C GLN A 110 -2.29 6.08 5.22
N LYS A 111 -3.54 6.49 4.93
CA LYS A 111 -3.96 7.88 4.71
C LYS A 111 -3.28 8.57 3.52
N ILE A 112 -2.87 7.78 2.54
CA ILE A 112 -2.24 8.26 1.30
C ILE A 112 -3.32 8.36 0.22
N HIS A 113 -3.64 9.58 -0.22
CA HIS A 113 -4.71 9.85 -1.17
C HIS A 113 -4.17 10.41 -2.50
N ASP A 114 -3.48 11.54 -2.44
CA ASP A 114 -3.15 12.35 -3.60
C ASP A 114 -1.76 12.06 -4.21
N LEU A 115 -0.84 11.52 -3.42
CA LEU A 115 0.53 11.27 -3.88
C LEU A 115 0.60 10.42 -5.15
N PRO A 116 -0.07 9.26 -5.24
CA PRO A 116 -0.01 8.44 -6.46
C PRO A 116 -0.59 9.18 -7.68
N ILE A 117 -1.63 9.98 -7.47
CA ILE A 117 -2.26 10.77 -8.53
C ILE A 117 -1.29 11.85 -9.05
N SER A 118 -0.63 12.55 -8.12
CA SER A 118 0.35 13.58 -8.45
C SER A 118 1.55 13.01 -9.20
N LEU A 119 2.05 11.86 -8.77
CA LEU A 119 3.15 11.15 -9.43
C LEU A 119 2.78 10.68 -10.84
N LEU A 120 1.58 10.16 -11.06
CA LEU A 120 1.09 9.77 -12.38
C LEU A 120 0.94 10.99 -13.30
N ARG A 121 0.47 12.13 -12.77
CA ARG A 121 0.40 13.39 -13.52
C ARG A 121 1.79 13.91 -13.87
N LEU A 122 2.72 13.88 -12.93
CA LEU A 122 4.13 14.24 -13.19
C LEU A 122 4.73 13.37 -14.28
N ALA A 123 4.36 12.09 -14.32
CA ALA A 123 4.76 11.18 -15.38
C ALA A 123 4.06 11.44 -16.74
N GLY A 124 3.16 12.43 -16.84
CA GLY A 124 2.51 12.86 -18.08
C GLY A 124 1.22 12.14 -18.43
N TYR A 125 0.56 11.49 -17.48
CA TYR A 125 -0.74 10.87 -17.68
C TYR A 125 -1.91 11.83 -17.40
N ASP A 126 -3.00 11.71 -18.20
CA ASP A 126 -4.32 12.25 -17.86
C ASP A 126 -4.96 11.31 -16.81
N VAL A 127 -4.89 11.68 -15.54
CA VAL A 127 -5.35 10.83 -14.44
C VAL A 127 -6.83 11.06 -14.16
N ARG A 128 -7.61 10.03 -14.40
CA ARG A 128 -9.05 9.98 -14.14
C ARG A 128 -9.34 9.24 -12.85
N GLN A 129 -10.35 9.69 -12.13
CA GLN A 129 -10.80 9.04 -10.90
C GLN A 129 -12.17 8.41 -11.14
N PRO A 130 -12.39 7.16 -10.75
CA PRO A 130 -13.70 6.54 -10.86
C PRO A 130 -14.65 7.08 -9.81
N LEU A 131 -15.95 6.95 -10.06
CA LEU A 131 -16.95 7.18 -9.01
C LEU A 131 -16.73 6.23 -7.83
N GLU A 132 -17.15 6.63 -6.65
CA GLU A 132 -17.07 5.82 -5.43
C GLU A 132 -15.66 5.32 -5.12
N LEU A 133 -14.68 6.22 -5.13
CA LEU A 133 -13.27 5.92 -4.82
C LEU A 133 -13.10 5.11 -3.54
N HIS A 134 -13.90 5.44 -2.50
CA HIS A 134 -13.87 4.79 -1.19
C HIS A 134 -14.38 3.34 -1.19
N LEU A 135 -15.06 2.91 -2.26
CA LEU A 135 -15.65 1.57 -2.31
C LEU A 135 -14.56 0.51 -2.41
N CYS A 136 -14.68 -0.54 -1.57
CA CYS A 136 -13.82 -1.71 -1.63
C CYS A 136 -13.92 -2.41 -3.01
N CYS A 137 -12.82 -2.99 -3.46
CA CYS A 137 -12.80 -3.81 -4.69
C CYS A 137 -13.31 -5.24 -4.49
N GLY A 138 -13.60 -5.63 -3.24
CA GLY A 138 -14.03 -6.98 -2.90
C GLY A 138 -12.91 -7.94 -2.50
N SER A 139 -11.63 -7.57 -2.67
CA SER A 139 -10.50 -8.46 -2.35
C SER A 139 -10.30 -8.63 -0.84
N ALA A 140 -10.01 -7.56 -0.10
CA ALA A 140 -9.89 -7.48 1.36
C ALA A 140 -9.22 -8.71 2.02
N GLY A 141 -7.98 -8.99 1.66
CA GLY A 141 -7.25 -10.15 2.16
C GLY A 141 -7.87 -11.45 1.68
N VAL A 142 -8.43 -12.23 2.60
CA VAL A 142 -9.11 -13.51 2.31
C VAL A 142 -10.63 -13.39 2.17
N TYR A 143 -11.18 -12.17 2.24
CA TYR A 143 -12.62 -11.93 2.23
C TYR A 143 -13.30 -12.47 0.97
N ASN A 144 -12.65 -12.32 -0.19
CA ASN A 144 -13.13 -12.86 -1.47
C ASN A 144 -13.24 -14.39 -1.51
N ILE A 145 -12.52 -15.09 -0.65
CA ILE A 145 -12.61 -16.54 -0.49
C ILE A 145 -13.73 -16.91 0.48
N LEU A 146 -13.81 -16.19 1.62
CA LEU A 146 -14.74 -16.49 2.70
C LEU A 146 -16.16 -15.98 2.42
N GLN A 147 -16.30 -14.90 1.64
CA GLN A 147 -17.58 -14.25 1.31
C GLN A 147 -17.68 -13.96 -0.21
N PRO A 148 -17.67 -15.01 -1.05
CA PRO A 148 -17.52 -14.87 -2.50
C PRO A 148 -18.66 -14.07 -3.16
N GLU A 149 -19.91 -14.23 -2.71
CA GLU A 149 -21.06 -13.54 -3.30
C GLU A 149 -20.99 -12.02 -3.07
N MET A 150 -20.68 -11.61 -1.85
CA MET A 150 -20.54 -10.19 -1.50
C MET A 150 -19.32 -9.58 -2.20
N ALA A 151 -18.20 -10.29 -2.20
CA ALA A 151 -16.98 -9.88 -2.87
C ALA A 151 -17.19 -9.68 -4.38
N GLU A 152 -17.92 -10.58 -5.04
CA GLU A 152 -18.27 -10.47 -6.46
C GLU A 152 -19.16 -9.25 -6.74
N GLY A 153 -20.13 -8.96 -5.87
CA GLY A 153 -20.97 -7.77 -5.96
C GLY A 153 -20.15 -6.47 -5.90
N LEU A 154 -19.23 -6.38 -4.96
CA LEU A 154 -18.30 -5.25 -4.81
C LEU A 154 -17.38 -5.11 -6.03
N LYS A 155 -16.81 -6.22 -6.50
CA LYS A 155 -15.94 -6.26 -7.67
C LYS A 155 -16.66 -5.74 -8.92
N ARG A 156 -17.85 -6.22 -9.21
CA ARG A 156 -18.65 -5.79 -10.39
C ARG A 156 -18.93 -4.29 -10.33
N ARG A 157 -19.33 -3.78 -9.16
CA ARG A 157 -19.60 -2.34 -8.98
C ARG A 157 -18.33 -1.50 -9.17
N LYS A 158 -17.21 -1.95 -8.62
CA LYS A 158 -15.92 -1.26 -8.79
C LYS A 158 -15.47 -1.26 -10.25
N LEU A 159 -15.55 -2.40 -10.95
CA LEU A 159 -15.19 -2.50 -12.36
C LEU A 159 -16.04 -1.58 -13.22
N ALA A 160 -17.37 -1.56 -13.01
CA ALA A 160 -18.27 -0.67 -13.74
C ALA A 160 -17.92 0.82 -13.53
N ASN A 161 -17.48 1.21 -12.33
CA ASN A 161 -17.05 2.58 -12.06
C ASN A 161 -15.69 2.90 -12.72
N LEU A 162 -14.77 1.94 -12.78
CA LEU A 162 -13.49 2.08 -13.49
C LEU A 162 -13.71 2.23 -15.00
N GLU A 163 -14.57 1.41 -15.60
CA GLU A 163 -14.93 1.48 -17.02
C GLU A 163 -15.54 2.83 -17.38
N LYS A 164 -16.47 3.36 -16.55
CA LYS A 164 -17.09 4.66 -16.75
C LYS A 164 -16.11 5.83 -16.74
N ALA A 165 -14.96 5.69 -16.09
CA ALA A 165 -13.92 6.70 -16.14
C ALA A 165 -13.25 6.79 -17.53
N GLY A 166 -13.39 5.77 -18.36
CA GLY A 166 -13.10 5.82 -19.80
C GLY A 166 -11.62 5.89 -20.16
N ALA A 167 -10.72 5.43 -19.31
CA ALA A 167 -9.31 5.28 -19.66
C ALA A 167 -8.97 3.83 -20.03
N PRO A 168 -8.06 3.61 -21.00
CA PRO A 168 -7.67 2.26 -21.44
C PRO A 168 -6.78 1.53 -20.44
N ILE A 169 -6.22 2.24 -19.47
CA ILE A 169 -5.28 1.72 -18.46
C ILE A 169 -5.88 1.96 -17.08
N VAL A 170 -5.74 0.99 -16.19
CA VAL A 170 -6.03 1.14 -14.76
C VAL A 170 -4.71 1.01 -13.99
N ALA A 171 -4.39 2.01 -13.19
CA ALA A 171 -3.28 1.99 -12.25
C ALA A 171 -3.81 1.75 -10.82
N ALA A 172 -3.14 0.91 -10.07
CA ALA A 172 -3.47 0.62 -8.67
C ALA A 172 -2.19 0.47 -7.84
N GLY A 173 -2.26 0.80 -6.56
CA GLY A 173 -1.17 0.66 -5.59
C GLY A 173 -1.10 -0.74 -4.95
N ASN A 174 -1.77 -1.73 -5.54
CA ASN A 174 -1.74 -3.12 -5.09
C ASN A 174 -2.26 -4.03 -6.17
#